data_300e8dab76a670d2b69d5d057f15c335
#
_entry.id   300e8dab76a670d2b69d5d057f15c335
#
_cell.length_a   1.000
_cell.length_b   1.000
_cell.length_c   1.000
_cell.angle_alpha   90.00
_cell.angle_beta   90.00
_cell.angle_gamma   90.00
#
_symmetry.space_group_name_H-M   'P 1'
#
loop_
_entity.id
_entity.type
_entity.pdbx_description
1 polymer ?
#
loop_
_entity_poly.entity_id
_entity_poly.type
_entity_poly.pdbx_seq_one_letter_code
_entity_poly.pdbx_strand_id
1 'polypeptide(L)'
;MNKGIDFIALDLETATWKKSSICEIGIAIVKDSKVVETKSWLVKPCGNRYDSFNISIHGITPDMTKDSPSFKEVWREVQPYLEDQVVVAHNTAFDMYALKYAFEENGMPYPNFKHFCSYWAARYCFKDTYSYSLPIICEAMGIPFHSHHRAGADAEACANVFIKSLELSGVADLDELQSKYEFKCGRFAGDTFEGQRSVKKSVSSGMSIKEYVGDPSKIDEGSYFYQKSVCFTGTCKWATRDILLQTIADIGGFPQKGVNKSTQILVVGQQDYRLVGEDGMSSKQEKAMALKDAGQDIEIMSEEQFLSMLGVELQDKETQLVRAKTDSMSVEISIDIEGFLRKL
;
A
#
# COMPACT_ATOMS: atom_id res chain seq x y z
N MET A 1 -1.06 -14.06 -33.21
CA MET A 1 -1.38 -12.87 -32.42
C MET A 1 -1.89 -13.37 -31.09
N ASN A 2 -1.21 -13.03 -29.97
CA ASN A 2 -1.74 -13.37 -28.66
C ASN A 2 -3.06 -12.62 -28.47
N LYS A 3 -4.09 -13.36 -28.05
CA LYS A 3 -5.39 -12.78 -27.72
C LYS A 3 -5.17 -11.91 -26.47
N GLY A 4 -5.61 -10.67 -26.49
CA GLY A 4 -5.54 -9.80 -25.31
C GLY A 4 -6.37 -10.34 -24.15
N ILE A 5 -6.09 -9.87 -22.94
CA ILE A 5 -6.79 -10.29 -21.73
C ILE A 5 -7.86 -9.26 -21.33
N ASP A 6 -9.02 -9.78 -20.89
CA ASP A 6 -10.10 -8.99 -20.30
C ASP A 6 -10.07 -9.17 -18.76
N PHE A 7 -10.17 -8.06 -18.02
CA PHE A 7 -10.27 -8.05 -16.57
C PHE A 7 -10.77 -6.69 -16.06
N ILE A 8 -11.07 -6.60 -14.78
CA ILE A 8 -11.40 -5.34 -14.10
C ILE A 8 -10.30 -5.03 -13.09
N ALA A 9 -9.71 -3.85 -13.16
CA ALA A 9 -8.88 -3.37 -12.05
C ALA A 9 -9.76 -2.65 -11.03
N LEU A 10 -9.44 -2.80 -9.75
CA LEU A 10 -10.17 -2.24 -8.62
C LEU A 10 -9.19 -1.56 -7.67
N ASP A 11 -9.62 -0.43 -7.13
CA ASP A 11 -8.97 0.23 -6.00
C ASP A 11 -10.01 0.82 -5.06
N LEU A 12 -9.70 0.88 -3.76
CA LEU A 12 -10.59 1.34 -2.71
C LEU A 12 -9.90 2.34 -1.80
N GLU A 13 -10.65 3.36 -1.35
CA GLU A 13 -10.23 4.21 -0.24
C GLU A 13 -11.10 3.96 0.99
N THR A 14 -10.48 4.04 2.19
CA THR A 14 -11.18 3.84 3.46
C THR A 14 -11.12 5.09 4.34
N ALA A 15 -12.25 5.45 4.93
CA ALA A 15 -12.40 6.66 5.74
C ALA A 15 -11.68 6.59 7.09
N THR A 16 -11.53 5.38 7.64
CA THR A 16 -10.92 5.10 8.94
C THR A 16 -10.05 3.84 8.87
N TRP A 17 -9.39 3.49 9.97
CA TRP A 17 -8.68 2.21 10.11
C TRP A 17 -9.61 1.00 9.96
N LYS A 18 -10.91 1.14 10.26
CA LYS A 18 -11.88 0.07 10.08
C LYS A 18 -11.99 -0.29 8.61
N LYS A 19 -11.68 -1.53 8.26
CA LYS A 19 -11.60 -2.02 6.88
C LYS A 19 -12.89 -1.82 6.10
N SER A 20 -14.05 -1.97 6.74
CA SER A 20 -15.37 -1.79 6.13
C SER A 20 -15.74 -0.33 5.83
N SER A 21 -14.92 0.64 6.26
CA SER A 21 -15.21 2.09 6.12
C SER A 21 -14.91 2.63 4.72
N ILE A 22 -15.26 1.89 3.68
CA ILE A 22 -15.03 2.28 2.28
C ILE A 22 -15.68 3.64 2.02
N CYS A 23 -14.90 4.58 1.44
CA CYS A 23 -15.34 5.94 1.09
C CYS A 23 -15.18 6.29 -0.39
N GLU A 24 -14.41 5.53 -1.16
CA GLU A 24 -14.38 5.60 -2.63
C GLU A 24 -14.16 4.19 -3.20
N ILE A 25 -14.80 3.89 -4.33
CA ILE A 25 -14.58 2.68 -5.13
C ILE A 25 -14.19 3.13 -6.52
N GLY A 26 -13.04 2.68 -7.02
CA GLY A 26 -12.58 2.91 -8.38
C GLY A 26 -12.45 1.62 -9.16
N ILE A 27 -12.84 1.62 -10.42
CA ILE A 27 -12.61 0.52 -11.35
C ILE A 27 -12.04 1.01 -12.66
N ALA A 28 -11.18 0.19 -13.28
CA ALA A 28 -10.79 0.35 -14.67
C ALA A 28 -11.14 -0.93 -15.44
N ILE A 29 -11.91 -0.76 -16.53
CA ILE A 29 -12.39 -1.86 -17.37
C ILE A 29 -11.35 -2.09 -18.46
N VAL A 30 -10.81 -3.31 -18.49
CA VAL A 30 -9.83 -3.72 -19.49
C VAL A 30 -10.46 -4.69 -20.46
N LYS A 31 -10.31 -4.39 -21.75
CA LYS A 31 -10.70 -5.24 -22.86
C LYS A 31 -9.54 -5.35 -23.84
N ASP A 32 -9.24 -6.58 -24.26
CA ASP A 32 -8.16 -6.87 -25.19
C ASP A 32 -6.82 -6.20 -24.78
N SER A 33 -6.48 -6.30 -23.46
CA SER A 33 -5.31 -5.67 -22.84
C SER A 33 -5.24 -4.15 -22.99
N LYS A 34 -6.39 -3.47 -23.03
CA LYS A 34 -6.47 -2.00 -23.06
C LYS A 34 -7.49 -1.51 -22.04
N VAL A 35 -7.16 -0.47 -21.30
CA VAL A 35 -8.13 0.23 -20.48
C VAL A 35 -9.10 0.95 -21.43
N VAL A 36 -10.39 0.60 -21.36
CA VAL A 36 -11.45 1.16 -22.23
C VAL A 36 -12.34 2.13 -21.48
N GLU A 37 -12.45 2.02 -20.17
CA GLU A 37 -13.26 2.91 -19.33
C GLU A 37 -12.75 2.89 -17.89
N THR A 38 -12.79 4.02 -17.21
CA THR A 38 -12.52 4.18 -15.78
C THR A 38 -13.73 4.81 -15.10
N LYS A 39 -14.13 4.29 -13.96
CA LYS A 39 -15.25 4.79 -13.15
C LYS A 39 -14.85 4.91 -11.70
N SER A 40 -15.44 5.86 -10.97
CA SER A 40 -15.35 5.93 -9.52
C SER A 40 -16.66 6.38 -8.88
N TRP A 41 -16.87 5.94 -7.65
CA TRP A 41 -18.03 6.27 -6.83
C TRP A 41 -17.57 6.66 -5.45
N LEU A 42 -18.00 7.84 -4.99
CA LEU A 42 -17.90 8.19 -3.59
C LEU A 42 -18.95 7.40 -2.80
N VAL A 43 -18.53 6.89 -1.66
CA VAL A 43 -19.37 6.10 -0.74
C VAL A 43 -19.47 6.84 0.58
N LYS A 44 -20.66 6.96 1.13
CA LYS A 44 -20.84 7.45 2.51
C LYS A 44 -20.54 6.30 3.48
N PRO A 45 -19.43 6.36 4.22
CA PRO A 45 -19.14 5.34 5.23
C PRO A 45 -20.11 5.42 6.40
N CYS A 46 -20.22 4.35 7.19
CA CYS A 46 -21.11 4.31 8.33
C CYS A 46 -20.86 5.47 9.30
N GLY A 47 -21.92 6.24 9.59
CA GLY A 47 -21.84 7.44 10.43
C GLY A 47 -21.03 8.59 9.84
N ASN A 48 -20.57 8.50 8.59
CA ASN A 48 -19.74 9.49 7.89
C ASN A 48 -18.53 9.95 8.71
N ARG A 49 -17.88 9.00 9.41
CA ARG A 49 -16.72 9.25 10.27
C ARG A 49 -15.43 9.03 9.50
N TYR A 50 -14.44 9.90 9.75
CA TYR A 50 -13.13 9.87 9.13
C TYR A 50 -12.03 10.06 10.16
N ASP A 51 -10.94 9.35 9.98
CA ASP A 51 -9.69 9.60 10.70
C ASP A 51 -8.85 10.62 9.93
N SER A 52 -8.26 11.56 10.63
CA SER A 52 -7.39 12.58 10.02
C SER A 52 -6.23 11.97 9.24
N PHE A 53 -5.73 10.82 9.70
CA PHE A 53 -4.69 10.06 9.02
C PHE A 53 -5.15 9.62 7.61
N ASN A 54 -6.33 9.01 7.49
CA ASN A 54 -6.87 8.57 6.20
C ASN A 54 -7.14 9.76 5.27
N ILE A 55 -7.71 10.85 5.80
CA ILE A 55 -7.88 12.11 5.04
C ILE A 55 -6.55 12.63 4.50
N SER A 56 -5.46 12.57 5.29
CA SER A 56 -4.14 13.03 4.85
C SER A 56 -3.55 12.21 3.70
N ILE A 57 -4.03 10.98 3.49
CA ILE A 57 -3.60 10.09 2.40
C ILE A 57 -4.39 10.40 1.12
N HIS A 58 -5.73 10.29 1.15
CA HIS A 58 -6.57 10.34 -0.06
C HIS A 58 -7.32 11.67 -0.25
N GLY A 59 -7.31 12.57 0.75
CA GLY A 59 -7.93 13.89 0.66
C GLY A 59 -9.47 13.88 0.70
N ILE A 60 -10.13 12.71 0.80
CA ILE A 60 -11.59 12.63 0.87
C ILE A 60 -12.04 13.00 2.29
N THR A 61 -12.96 13.97 2.37
CA THR A 61 -13.46 14.49 3.64
C THR A 61 -14.92 14.10 3.88
N PRO A 62 -15.40 14.18 5.15
CA PRO A 62 -16.81 13.95 5.46
C PRO A 62 -17.78 14.82 4.64
N ASP A 63 -17.40 16.05 4.30
CA ASP A 63 -18.21 16.95 3.48
C ASP A 63 -18.37 16.46 2.04
N MET A 64 -17.36 15.79 1.49
CA MET A 64 -17.43 15.26 0.13
C MET A 64 -18.38 14.05 0.02
N THR A 65 -18.56 13.29 1.10
CA THR A 65 -19.37 12.07 1.10
C THR A 65 -20.69 12.17 1.87
N LYS A 66 -21.01 13.33 2.46
CA LYS A 66 -22.23 13.51 3.28
C LYS A 66 -23.54 13.18 2.56
N ASP A 67 -23.57 13.47 1.25
CA ASP A 67 -24.73 13.25 0.39
C ASP A 67 -24.53 12.04 -0.56
N SER A 68 -23.41 11.33 -0.44
CA SER A 68 -23.13 10.13 -1.26
C SER A 68 -24.01 8.95 -0.80
N PRO A 69 -24.30 8.01 -1.71
CA PRO A 69 -25.00 6.77 -1.37
C PRO A 69 -24.18 5.91 -0.40
N SER A 70 -24.85 5.02 0.33
CA SER A 70 -24.21 4.01 1.18
C SER A 70 -23.47 2.95 0.35
N PHE A 71 -22.59 2.18 1.00
CA PHE A 71 -21.90 1.05 0.35
C PHE A 71 -22.87 0.10 -0.36
N LYS A 72 -23.99 -0.23 0.28
CA LYS A 72 -25.00 -1.13 -0.29
C LYS A 72 -25.64 -0.62 -1.57
N GLU A 73 -25.85 0.70 -1.66
CA GLU A 73 -26.44 1.35 -2.84
C GLU A 73 -25.41 1.42 -3.96
N VAL A 74 -24.19 1.88 -3.68
CA VAL A 74 -23.10 1.93 -4.66
C VAL A 74 -22.74 0.53 -5.18
N TRP A 75 -22.73 -0.48 -4.30
CA TRP A 75 -22.39 -1.84 -4.70
C TRP A 75 -23.33 -2.41 -5.76
N ARG A 76 -24.60 -2.05 -5.75
CA ARG A 76 -25.56 -2.46 -6.81
C ARG A 76 -25.17 -1.96 -8.20
N GLU A 77 -24.49 -0.81 -8.26
CA GLU A 77 -23.99 -0.27 -9.51
C GLU A 77 -22.65 -0.89 -9.91
N VAL A 78 -21.80 -1.23 -8.93
CA VAL A 78 -20.45 -1.77 -9.13
C VAL A 78 -20.47 -3.26 -9.44
N GLN A 79 -21.30 -4.05 -8.74
CA GLN A 79 -21.34 -5.51 -8.85
C GLN A 79 -21.43 -6.03 -10.30
N PRO A 80 -22.26 -5.48 -11.19
CA PRO A 80 -22.38 -5.99 -12.55
C PRO A 80 -21.09 -5.96 -13.38
N TYR A 81 -20.13 -5.09 -12.99
CA TYR A 81 -18.81 -5.03 -13.65
C TYR A 81 -17.87 -6.12 -13.15
N LEU A 82 -18.05 -6.59 -11.92
CA LEU A 82 -17.12 -7.52 -11.24
C LEU A 82 -17.59 -8.97 -11.28
N GLU A 83 -18.89 -9.20 -11.40
CA GLU A 83 -19.47 -10.54 -11.35
C GLU A 83 -18.88 -11.43 -12.45
N ASP A 84 -18.40 -12.63 -12.05
CA ASP A 84 -17.76 -13.63 -12.92
C ASP A 84 -16.49 -13.14 -13.65
N GLN A 85 -15.90 -11.99 -13.23
CA GLN A 85 -14.69 -11.46 -13.83
C GLN A 85 -13.41 -11.87 -13.07
N VAL A 86 -12.27 -11.59 -13.69
CA VAL A 86 -11.00 -11.48 -12.98
C VAL A 86 -10.86 -10.05 -12.48
N VAL A 87 -10.71 -9.86 -11.18
CA VAL A 87 -10.52 -8.56 -10.54
C VAL A 87 -9.05 -8.43 -10.12
N VAL A 88 -8.40 -7.36 -10.51
CA VAL A 88 -7.00 -7.09 -10.18
C VAL A 88 -6.92 -5.84 -9.31
N ALA A 89 -6.20 -5.91 -8.19
CA ALA A 89 -5.93 -4.75 -7.35
C ALA A 89 -4.43 -4.63 -7.04
N HIS A 90 -3.96 -3.43 -6.73
CA HIS A 90 -2.57 -3.24 -6.34
C HIS A 90 -2.43 -3.35 -4.82
N ASN A 91 -1.76 -4.40 -4.34
CA ASN A 91 -1.84 -4.85 -2.94
C ASN A 91 -3.23 -5.36 -2.56
N THR A 92 -3.76 -6.24 -3.37
CA THR A 92 -5.09 -6.87 -3.31
C THR A 92 -5.59 -7.23 -1.90
N ALA A 93 -4.71 -7.51 -0.95
CA ALA A 93 -5.13 -7.81 0.42
C ALA A 93 -5.88 -6.64 1.07
N PHE A 94 -5.51 -5.40 0.79
CA PHE A 94 -6.24 -4.23 1.29
C PHE A 94 -7.68 -4.24 0.78
N ASP A 95 -7.86 -4.21 -0.54
CA ASP A 95 -9.16 -4.06 -1.19
C ASP A 95 -10.10 -5.23 -0.89
N MET A 96 -9.58 -6.46 -1.00
CA MET A 96 -10.41 -7.64 -0.82
C MET A 96 -10.87 -7.85 0.62
N TYR A 97 -10.01 -7.51 1.61
CA TYR A 97 -10.45 -7.55 3.00
C TYR A 97 -11.36 -6.36 3.35
N ALA A 98 -11.19 -5.18 2.73
CA ALA A 98 -12.12 -4.07 2.87
C ALA A 98 -13.52 -4.46 2.36
N LEU A 99 -13.60 -5.03 1.15
CA LEU A 99 -14.84 -5.57 0.60
C LEU A 99 -15.45 -6.65 1.48
N LYS A 100 -14.65 -7.63 1.92
CA LYS A 100 -15.11 -8.72 2.79
C LYS A 100 -15.84 -8.17 4.01
N TYR A 101 -15.19 -7.29 4.75
CA TYR A 101 -15.79 -6.71 5.96
C TYR A 101 -16.95 -5.76 5.67
N ALA A 102 -16.94 -5.05 4.51
CA ALA A 102 -18.09 -4.24 4.10
C ALA A 102 -19.31 -5.10 3.79
N PHE A 103 -19.16 -6.25 3.13
CA PHE A 103 -20.26 -7.20 2.92
C PHE A 103 -20.80 -7.76 4.23
N GLU A 104 -19.92 -8.20 5.13
CA GLU A 104 -20.29 -8.75 6.43
C GLU A 104 -21.04 -7.73 7.27
N GLU A 105 -20.56 -6.47 7.36
CA GLU A 105 -21.21 -5.40 8.11
C GLU A 105 -22.60 -5.05 7.56
N ASN A 106 -22.78 -5.12 6.23
CA ASN A 106 -24.03 -4.82 5.57
C ASN A 106 -24.97 -6.03 5.42
N GLY A 107 -24.57 -7.21 5.92
CA GLY A 107 -25.36 -8.44 5.80
C GLY A 107 -25.61 -8.83 4.34
N MET A 108 -24.63 -8.61 3.47
CA MET A 108 -24.72 -8.89 2.03
C MET A 108 -23.98 -10.19 1.69
N PRO A 109 -24.50 -11.00 0.75
CA PRO A 109 -23.73 -12.14 0.23
C PRO A 109 -22.49 -11.64 -0.52
N TYR A 110 -21.44 -12.46 -0.56
CA TYR A 110 -20.28 -12.16 -1.39
C TYR A 110 -20.62 -12.30 -2.87
N PRO A 111 -20.01 -11.47 -3.73
CA PRO A 111 -20.08 -11.63 -5.19
C PRO A 111 -19.31 -12.88 -5.64
N ASN A 112 -19.36 -13.20 -6.93
CA ASN A 112 -18.60 -14.28 -7.50
C ASN A 112 -17.55 -13.73 -8.47
N PHE A 113 -16.27 -13.70 -8.04
CA PHE A 113 -15.15 -13.33 -8.91
C PHE A 113 -13.81 -13.89 -8.36
N LYS A 114 -12.84 -14.10 -9.26
CA LYS A 114 -11.45 -14.37 -8.90
C LYS A 114 -10.70 -13.04 -8.72
N HIS A 115 -9.74 -13.00 -7.80
CA HIS A 115 -8.92 -11.78 -7.65
C HIS A 115 -7.43 -12.07 -7.63
N PHE A 116 -6.65 -11.09 -8.11
CA PHE A 116 -5.20 -11.18 -8.21
C PHE A 116 -4.52 -9.84 -7.92
N CYS A 117 -3.23 -9.90 -7.53
CA CYS A 117 -2.45 -8.75 -7.12
C CYS A 117 -1.46 -8.31 -8.21
N SER A 118 -1.63 -7.10 -8.75
CA SER A 118 -0.69 -6.50 -9.71
C SER A 118 0.69 -6.25 -9.11
N TYR A 119 0.79 -5.95 -7.81
CA TYR A 119 2.07 -5.87 -7.09
C TYR A 119 2.87 -7.18 -7.20
N TRP A 120 2.20 -8.35 -7.05
CA TRP A 120 2.87 -9.63 -7.19
C TRP A 120 3.27 -9.89 -8.65
N ALA A 121 2.40 -9.57 -9.62
CA ALA A 121 2.72 -9.68 -11.03
C ALA A 121 3.97 -8.86 -11.37
N ALA A 122 4.00 -7.59 -11.01
CA ALA A 122 5.15 -6.72 -11.22
C ALA A 122 6.41 -7.28 -10.55
N ARG A 123 6.31 -7.72 -9.29
CA ARG A 123 7.43 -8.30 -8.55
C ARG A 123 8.02 -9.56 -9.18
N TYR A 124 7.19 -10.35 -9.85
CA TYR A 124 7.65 -11.54 -10.57
C TYR A 124 8.30 -11.19 -11.91
N CYS A 125 7.72 -10.25 -12.64
CA CYS A 125 8.04 -10.02 -14.04
C CYS A 125 9.06 -8.89 -14.27
N PHE A 126 9.15 -7.93 -13.35
CA PHE A 126 10.02 -6.75 -13.46
C PHE A 126 10.95 -6.66 -12.24
N LYS A 127 12.26 -6.53 -12.48
CA LYS A 127 13.29 -6.55 -11.42
C LYS A 127 14.06 -5.23 -11.30
N ASP A 128 13.93 -4.37 -12.27
CA ASP A 128 14.66 -3.12 -12.32
C ASP A 128 13.90 -1.99 -11.60
N THR A 129 13.64 -2.21 -10.32
CA THR A 129 13.02 -1.23 -9.43
C THR A 129 13.41 -1.49 -7.97
N TYR A 130 13.50 -0.43 -7.17
CA TYR A 130 13.76 -0.53 -5.74
C TYR A 130 12.49 -0.74 -4.90
N SER A 131 11.32 -0.43 -5.46
CA SER A 131 10.02 -0.60 -4.80
C SER A 131 8.95 -0.98 -5.82
N TYR A 132 7.93 -1.67 -5.35
CA TYR A 132 6.75 -2.05 -6.12
C TYR A 132 5.50 -1.30 -5.66
N SER A 133 5.64 -0.18 -4.93
CA SER A 133 4.51 0.73 -4.69
C SER A 133 3.99 1.27 -6.02
N LEU A 134 2.69 1.57 -6.11
CA LEU A 134 2.06 1.91 -7.37
C LEU A 134 2.74 3.08 -8.10
N PRO A 135 3.08 4.21 -7.44
CA PRO A 135 3.79 5.30 -8.11
C PRO A 135 5.15 4.87 -8.67
N ILE A 136 5.95 4.19 -7.85
CA ILE A 136 7.33 3.82 -8.23
C ILE A 136 7.34 2.80 -9.35
N ILE A 137 6.47 1.80 -9.30
CA ILE A 137 6.42 0.78 -10.36
C ILE A 137 5.85 1.36 -11.67
N CYS A 138 4.92 2.30 -11.61
CA CYS A 138 4.43 3.02 -12.78
C CYS A 138 5.57 3.81 -13.45
N GLU A 139 6.34 4.57 -12.67
CA GLU A 139 7.50 5.30 -13.17
C GLU A 139 8.53 4.36 -13.80
N ALA A 140 8.93 3.31 -13.08
CA ALA A 140 9.92 2.33 -13.54
C ALA A 140 9.49 1.60 -14.83
N MET A 141 8.19 1.39 -15.03
CA MET A 141 7.63 0.78 -16.23
C MET A 141 7.28 1.79 -17.34
N GLY A 142 7.47 3.10 -17.11
CA GLY A 142 7.10 4.17 -18.04
C GLY A 142 5.59 4.35 -18.20
N ILE A 143 4.80 4.07 -17.17
CA ILE A 143 3.33 4.20 -17.15
C ILE A 143 3.00 5.59 -16.60
N PRO A 144 2.28 6.45 -17.36
CA PRO A 144 1.82 7.75 -16.86
C PRO A 144 0.91 7.60 -15.66
N PHE A 145 1.20 8.35 -14.57
CA PHE A 145 0.42 8.33 -13.34
C PHE A 145 0.45 9.69 -12.65
N HIS A 146 -0.68 10.39 -12.58
CA HIS A 146 -0.73 11.81 -12.17
C HIS A 146 -1.61 12.13 -10.96
N SER A 147 -2.42 11.17 -10.48
CA SER A 147 -3.44 11.45 -9.45
C SER A 147 -3.50 10.32 -8.45
N HIS A 148 -2.41 10.10 -7.70
CA HIS A 148 -2.34 9.08 -6.66
C HIS A 148 -3.34 9.36 -5.53
N HIS A 149 -3.86 8.29 -4.92
CA HIS A 149 -4.88 8.31 -3.88
C HIS A 149 -6.27 8.81 -4.34
N ARG A 150 -6.59 8.54 -5.60
CA ARG A 150 -7.95 8.61 -6.15
C ARG A 150 -8.27 7.26 -6.75
N ALA A 151 -9.23 6.57 -6.17
CA ALA A 151 -9.49 5.16 -6.48
C ALA A 151 -9.64 4.85 -7.99
N GLY A 152 -10.24 5.74 -8.78
CA GLY A 152 -10.33 5.57 -10.24
C GLY A 152 -8.96 5.62 -10.93
N ALA A 153 -8.11 6.59 -10.57
CA ALA A 153 -6.77 6.74 -11.15
C ALA A 153 -5.84 5.60 -10.72
N ASP A 154 -5.93 5.17 -9.46
CA ASP A 154 -5.16 4.06 -8.92
C ASP A 154 -5.57 2.72 -9.55
N ALA A 155 -6.88 2.51 -9.81
CA ALA A 155 -7.37 1.37 -10.57
C ALA A 155 -6.85 1.36 -12.02
N GLU A 156 -6.81 2.50 -12.70
CA GLU A 156 -6.24 2.61 -14.05
C GLU A 156 -4.74 2.31 -14.08
N ALA A 157 -3.98 2.88 -13.13
CA ALA A 157 -2.56 2.61 -12.98
C ALA A 157 -2.31 1.12 -12.67
N CYS A 158 -3.08 0.53 -11.75
CA CYS A 158 -3.07 -0.89 -11.45
C CYS A 158 -3.29 -1.76 -12.69
N ALA A 159 -4.28 -1.39 -13.53
CA ALA A 159 -4.55 -2.08 -14.79
C ALA A 159 -3.34 -2.07 -15.72
N ASN A 160 -2.74 -0.89 -15.93
CA ASN A 160 -1.59 -0.73 -16.82
C ASN A 160 -0.35 -1.48 -16.30
N VAL A 161 -0.10 -1.46 -14.98
CA VAL A 161 0.98 -2.25 -14.36
C VAL A 161 0.75 -3.75 -14.60
N PHE A 162 -0.49 -4.23 -14.48
CA PHE A 162 -0.79 -5.65 -14.69
C PHE A 162 -0.63 -6.05 -16.16
N ILE A 163 -1.15 -5.26 -17.11
CA ILE A 163 -0.98 -5.46 -18.56
C ILE A 163 0.51 -5.54 -18.90
N LYS A 164 1.30 -4.57 -18.42
CA LYS A 164 2.75 -4.54 -18.67
C LYS A 164 3.48 -5.73 -18.08
N SER A 165 3.05 -6.19 -16.90
CA SER A 165 3.60 -7.40 -16.27
C SER A 165 3.32 -8.66 -17.08
N LEU A 166 2.12 -8.79 -17.66
CA LEU A 166 1.80 -9.92 -18.56
C LEU A 166 2.65 -9.91 -19.82
N GLU A 167 2.80 -8.74 -20.46
CA GLU A 167 3.68 -8.57 -21.62
C GLU A 167 5.12 -9.02 -21.31
N LEU A 168 5.69 -8.54 -20.20
CA LEU A 168 7.05 -8.87 -19.78
C LEU A 168 7.21 -10.36 -19.39
N SER A 169 6.16 -10.96 -18.86
CA SER A 169 6.18 -12.39 -18.49
C SER A 169 6.12 -13.33 -19.68
N GLY A 170 5.59 -12.86 -20.80
CA GLY A 170 5.37 -13.67 -22.01
C GLY A 170 4.30 -14.74 -21.83
N VAL A 171 3.40 -14.62 -20.83
CA VAL A 171 2.27 -15.52 -20.61
C VAL A 171 0.99 -14.96 -21.27
N ALA A 172 0.10 -15.86 -21.69
CA ALA A 172 -1.10 -15.46 -22.42
C ALA A 172 -2.27 -15.11 -21.48
N ASP A 173 -2.29 -15.68 -20.28
CA ASP A 173 -3.40 -15.51 -19.35
C ASP A 173 -2.98 -15.68 -17.87
N LEU A 174 -3.95 -15.51 -16.98
CA LEU A 174 -3.77 -15.60 -15.55
C LEU A 174 -3.44 -17.03 -15.06
N ASP A 175 -3.95 -18.06 -15.71
CA ASP A 175 -3.71 -19.46 -15.30
C ASP A 175 -2.27 -19.88 -15.65
N GLU A 176 -1.74 -19.41 -16.77
CA GLU A 176 -0.31 -19.54 -17.10
C GLU A 176 0.56 -18.76 -16.11
N LEU A 177 0.15 -17.55 -15.73
CA LEU A 177 0.88 -16.74 -14.74
C LEU A 177 0.92 -17.43 -13.37
N GLN A 178 -0.22 -17.99 -12.90
CA GLN A 178 -0.29 -18.77 -11.67
C GLN A 178 0.65 -19.97 -11.70
N SER A 179 0.66 -20.70 -12.81
CA SER A 179 1.49 -21.90 -12.98
C SER A 179 2.97 -21.54 -13.00
N LYS A 180 3.35 -20.50 -13.73
CA LYS A 180 4.74 -20.04 -13.89
C LYS A 180 5.36 -19.57 -12.59
N TYR A 181 4.60 -18.86 -11.75
CA TYR A 181 5.12 -18.23 -10.54
C TYR A 181 4.64 -18.86 -9.24
N GLU A 182 3.95 -20.01 -9.31
CA GLU A 182 3.53 -20.85 -8.18
C GLU A 182 2.73 -20.08 -7.11
N PHE A 183 1.63 -19.47 -7.52
CA PHE A 183 0.67 -18.86 -6.61
C PHE A 183 -0.76 -19.35 -6.92
N LYS A 184 -1.69 -19.02 -6.03
CA LYS A 184 -3.14 -19.22 -6.26
C LYS A 184 -3.84 -17.89 -6.14
N CYS A 185 -4.69 -17.57 -7.12
CA CYS A 185 -5.63 -16.46 -7.04
C CYS A 185 -6.52 -16.59 -5.82
N GLY A 186 -6.94 -15.46 -5.29
CA GLY A 186 -8.02 -15.43 -4.32
C GLY A 186 -9.38 -15.49 -5.01
N ARG A 187 -10.44 -15.64 -4.23
CA ARG A 187 -11.81 -15.77 -4.72
C ARG A 187 -12.82 -15.28 -3.70
N PHE A 188 -13.84 -14.60 -4.20
CA PHE A 188 -15.15 -14.48 -3.57
C PHE A 188 -16.12 -15.45 -4.27
N ALA A 189 -16.89 -16.23 -3.52
CA ALA A 189 -17.87 -17.15 -4.09
C ALA A 189 -18.98 -17.46 -3.07
N GLY A 190 -20.12 -16.80 -3.18
CA GLY A 190 -21.25 -17.00 -2.29
C GLY A 190 -20.92 -16.71 -0.82
N ASP A 191 -20.74 -17.76 0.00
CA ASP A 191 -20.43 -17.63 1.43
C ASP A 191 -18.94 -17.76 1.73
N THR A 192 -18.09 -17.91 0.71
CA THR A 192 -16.65 -18.16 0.90
C THR A 192 -15.79 -17.01 0.40
N PHE A 193 -14.76 -16.71 1.18
CA PHE A 193 -13.69 -15.81 0.80
C PHE A 193 -12.34 -16.51 0.96
N GLU A 194 -11.57 -16.54 -0.11
CA GLU A 194 -10.19 -17.03 -0.12
C GLU A 194 -9.26 -15.93 -0.55
N GLY A 195 -8.29 -15.58 0.30
CA GLY A 195 -7.22 -14.62 -0.08
C GLY A 195 -6.23 -15.25 -1.05
N GLN A 196 -5.62 -14.42 -1.90
CA GLN A 196 -4.50 -14.83 -2.73
C GLN A 196 -3.34 -15.36 -1.87
N ARG A 197 -2.65 -16.41 -2.33
CA ARG A 197 -1.54 -17.03 -1.58
C ARG A 197 -0.42 -17.53 -2.49
N SER A 198 0.83 -17.43 -2.00
CA SER A 198 1.95 -18.15 -2.62
C SER A 198 1.89 -19.64 -2.29
N VAL A 199 2.30 -20.48 -3.22
CA VAL A 199 2.48 -21.93 -2.97
C VAL A 199 3.85 -22.17 -2.33
N LYS A 200 4.83 -21.27 -2.55
CA LYS A 200 6.17 -21.34 -1.93
C LYS A 200 6.16 -20.88 -0.47
N LYS A 201 6.86 -21.60 0.40
CA LYS A 201 7.10 -21.15 1.79
C LYS A 201 8.14 -20.01 1.80
N SER A 202 7.82 -18.88 2.42
CA SER A 202 8.77 -17.78 2.61
C SER A 202 9.64 -18.02 3.85
N VAL A 203 10.93 -17.66 3.75
CA VAL A 203 11.87 -17.60 4.88
C VAL A 203 12.11 -16.12 5.17
N SER A 204 11.85 -15.67 6.40
CA SER A 204 12.12 -14.31 6.84
C SER A 204 13.37 -14.26 7.73
N SER A 205 14.26 -13.32 7.48
CA SER A 205 15.37 -12.96 8.36
C SER A 205 15.28 -11.47 8.70
N GLY A 206 15.39 -11.11 9.98
CA GLY A 206 15.41 -9.72 10.45
C GLY A 206 16.53 -9.52 11.47
N MET A 207 17.12 -8.33 11.44
CA MET A 207 18.19 -7.91 12.33
C MET A 207 17.67 -7.52 13.73
N SER A 208 18.46 -7.71 14.78
CA SER A 208 18.07 -7.30 16.14
C SER A 208 18.22 -5.79 16.31
N ILE A 209 17.26 -5.13 16.99
CA ILE A 209 17.29 -3.67 17.18
C ILE A 209 18.53 -3.15 17.94
N LYS A 210 19.20 -4.03 18.69
CA LYS A 210 20.45 -3.69 19.40
C LYS A 210 21.62 -3.44 18.45
N GLU A 211 21.46 -3.75 17.18
CA GLU A 211 22.47 -3.59 16.12
C GLU A 211 22.43 -2.20 15.48
N TYR A 212 21.37 -1.40 15.73
CA TYR A 212 21.27 -0.04 15.23
C TYR A 212 22.00 0.92 16.17
N VAL A 213 23.25 1.19 15.85
CA VAL A 213 24.11 2.15 16.57
C VAL A 213 24.26 3.38 15.68
N GLY A 214 23.88 4.56 16.22
CA GLY A 214 23.99 5.82 15.50
C GLY A 214 25.46 6.20 15.26
N ASP A 215 25.74 6.79 14.11
CA ASP A 215 27.01 7.40 13.79
C ASP A 215 27.11 8.78 14.48
N PRO A 216 28.05 8.99 15.42
CA PRO A 216 28.18 10.28 16.12
C PRO A 216 28.39 11.49 15.19
N SER A 217 28.94 11.27 13.99
CA SER A 217 29.16 12.33 13.02
C SER A 217 27.89 12.78 12.29
N LYS A 218 26.79 12.01 12.41
CA LYS A 218 25.51 12.25 11.74
C LYS A 218 24.41 12.74 12.67
N ILE A 219 24.73 12.98 13.94
CA ILE A 219 23.76 13.49 14.91
C ILE A 219 23.27 14.87 14.44
N ASP A 220 21.96 15.00 14.33
CA ASP A 220 21.29 16.24 13.98
C ASP A 220 20.38 16.68 15.14
N GLU A 221 20.90 17.59 15.97
CA GLU A 221 20.15 18.15 17.11
C GLU A 221 18.96 19.01 16.66
N GLY A 222 18.94 19.49 15.42
CA GLY A 222 17.84 20.23 14.82
C GLY A 222 16.72 19.34 14.28
N SER A 223 16.96 18.05 14.15
CA SER A 223 15.96 17.10 13.67
C SER A 223 14.78 16.97 14.62
N TYR A 224 13.57 16.91 14.05
CA TYR A 224 12.36 16.62 14.82
C TYR A 224 12.45 15.30 15.59
N PHE A 225 13.22 14.34 15.09
CA PHE A 225 13.37 13.00 15.67
C PHE A 225 14.54 12.89 16.67
N TYR A 226 15.32 13.95 16.85
CA TYR A 226 16.41 13.97 17.82
C TYR A 226 15.89 13.68 19.24
N GLN A 227 16.54 12.73 19.92
CA GLN A 227 16.17 12.22 21.27
C GLN A 227 14.73 11.67 21.36
N LYS A 228 14.04 11.40 20.25
CA LYS A 228 12.70 10.79 20.27
C LYS A 228 12.76 9.28 20.07
N SER A 229 11.88 8.58 20.77
CA SER A 229 11.69 7.14 20.63
C SER A 229 10.70 6.83 19.51
N VAL A 230 11.20 6.22 18.43
CA VAL A 230 10.46 5.98 17.20
C VAL A 230 10.27 4.49 16.96
N CYS A 231 9.02 4.07 16.72
CA CYS A 231 8.64 2.71 16.35
C CYS A 231 8.00 2.69 14.97
N PHE A 232 8.25 1.64 14.20
CA PHE A 232 7.64 1.42 12.89
C PHE A 232 6.71 0.22 12.89
N THR A 233 5.58 0.32 12.18
CA THR A 233 4.65 -0.77 11.92
C THR A 233 4.24 -0.81 10.44
N GLY A 234 3.83 -1.97 9.95
CA GLY A 234 3.54 -2.15 8.52
C GLY A 234 4.79 -2.32 7.67
N THR A 235 4.60 -2.40 6.35
CA THR A 235 5.66 -2.45 5.34
C THR A 235 5.96 -1.03 4.88
N CYS A 236 7.22 -0.64 4.92
CA CYS A 236 7.64 0.67 4.42
C CYS A 236 7.79 0.60 2.89
N LYS A 237 7.27 1.61 2.20
CA LYS A 237 7.26 1.69 0.72
C LYS A 237 8.57 2.23 0.17
N TRP A 238 9.10 3.26 0.83
CA TRP A 238 10.19 4.11 0.33
C TRP A 238 11.57 3.64 0.77
N ALA A 239 11.65 2.92 1.89
CA ALA A 239 12.90 2.36 2.38
C ALA A 239 12.62 1.08 3.17
N THR A 240 13.62 0.21 3.32
CA THR A 240 13.47 -0.93 4.21
C THR A 240 13.40 -0.45 5.66
N ARG A 241 12.69 -1.20 6.50
CA ARG A 241 12.58 -0.87 7.94
C ARG A 241 13.96 -0.74 8.60
N ASP A 242 14.93 -1.54 8.20
CA ASP A 242 16.29 -1.51 8.74
C ASP A 242 16.99 -0.18 8.42
N ILE A 243 16.82 0.33 7.20
CA ILE A 243 17.33 1.64 6.81
C ILE A 243 16.69 2.76 7.64
N LEU A 244 15.36 2.74 7.80
CA LEU A 244 14.65 3.77 8.58
C LEU A 244 15.05 3.74 10.06
N LEU A 245 15.23 2.56 10.66
CA LEU A 245 15.69 2.42 12.04
C LEU A 245 17.14 2.90 12.21
N GLN A 246 18.02 2.62 11.23
CA GLN A 246 19.38 3.12 11.23
C GLN A 246 19.40 4.66 11.08
N THR A 247 18.57 5.22 10.20
CA THR A 247 18.43 6.67 10.03
C THR A 247 18.03 7.34 11.35
N ILE A 248 17.06 6.78 12.09
CA ILE A 248 16.70 7.31 13.41
C ILE A 248 17.88 7.25 14.39
N ALA A 249 18.64 6.16 14.40
CA ALA A 249 19.83 6.07 15.26
C ALA A 249 20.89 7.10 14.86
N ASP A 250 21.14 7.29 13.57
CA ASP A 250 22.17 8.19 13.04
C ASP A 250 21.89 9.67 13.37
N ILE A 251 20.63 10.11 13.33
CA ILE A 251 20.24 11.47 13.69
C ILE A 251 20.08 11.70 15.20
N GLY A 252 20.43 10.69 16.02
CA GLY A 252 20.38 10.79 17.49
C GLY A 252 19.03 10.51 18.13
N GLY A 253 18.10 9.86 17.40
CA GLY A 253 16.86 9.31 17.94
C GLY A 253 17.05 7.90 18.51
N PHE A 254 15.97 7.33 19.06
CA PHE A 254 15.96 6.01 19.68
C PHE A 254 15.03 5.06 18.91
N PRO A 255 15.57 4.21 18.02
CA PRO A 255 14.76 3.22 17.30
C PRO A 255 14.18 2.17 18.24
N GLN A 256 12.88 1.83 18.07
CA GLN A 256 12.19 0.86 18.92
C GLN A 256 11.59 -0.28 18.10
N LYS A 257 11.74 -1.51 18.61
CA LYS A 257 11.15 -2.71 18.00
C LYS A 257 9.64 -2.80 18.21
N GLY A 258 9.13 -2.28 19.31
CA GLY A 258 7.73 -2.35 19.72
C GLY A 258 7.29 -1.12 20.48
N VAL A 259 5.98 -0.84 20.45
CA VAL A 259 5.38 0.25 21.21
C VAL A 259 5.39 -0.05 22.70
N ASN A 260 5.82 0.91 23.50
CA ASN A 260 5.83 0.86 24.96
C ASN A 260 5.62 2.28 25.54
N LYS A 261 5.70 2.40 26.87
CA LYS A 261 5.48 3.68 27.58
C LYS A 261 6.49 4.78 27.26
N SER A 262 7.62 4.46 26.63
CA SER A 262 8.61 5.45 26.21
C SER A 262 8.44 5.83 24.72
N THR A 263 7.55 5.18 23.97
CA THR A 263 7.33 5.47 22.56
C THR A 263 6.69 6.85 22.40
N GLN A 264 7.30 7.71 21.61
CA GLN A 264 6.82 9.06 21.33
C GLN A 264 6.26 9.16 19.91
N ILE A 265 6.78 8.36 18.99
CA ILE A 265 6.34 8.37 17.59
C ILE A 265 6.11 6.94 17.10
N LEU A 266 4.94 6.71 16.50
CA LEU A 266 4.65 5.51 15.72
C LEU A 266 4.51 5.87 14.25
N VAL A 267 5.44 5.41 13.42
CA VAL A 267 5.37 5.54 11.96
C VAL A 267 4.63 4.34 11.41
N VAL A 268 3.57 4.61 10.64
CA VAL A 268 2.69 3.61 10.06
C VAL A 268 2.94 3.54 8.56
N GLY A 269 3.55 2.43 8.11
CA GLY A 269 3.61 2.04 6.71
C GLY A 269 2.40 1.21 6.32
N GLN A 270 2.45 0.61 5.13
CA GLN A 270 1.39 -0.22 4.58
C GLN A 270 1.14 -1.46 5.46
N GLN A 271 -0.09 -1.66 5.89
CA GLN A 271 -0.47 -2.81 6.70
C GLN A 271 -0.68 -4.06 5.85
N ASP A 272 -0.32 -5.22 6.39
CA ASP A 272 -0.72 -6.50 5.81
C ASP A 272 -2.12 -6.87 6.32
N TYR A 273 -3.13 -6.56 5.53
CA TYR A 273 -4.54 -6.75 5.86
C TYR A 273 -4.95 -8.22 6.09
N ARG A 274 -4.08 -9.18 5.74
CA ARG A 274 -4.26 -10.60 6.07
C ARG A 274 -3.96 -10.89 7.55
N LEU A 275 -3.14 -10.05 8.18
CA LEU A 275 -2.62 -10.24 9.54
C LEU A 275 -3.30 -9.36 10.59
N VAL A 276 -3.92 -8.25 10.17
CA VAL A 276 -4.61 -7.32 11.08
C VAL A 276 -6.10 -7.67 11.21
N GLY A 277 -6.71 -7.29 12.33
CA GLY A 277 -8.13 -7.53 12.63
C GLY A 277 -9.12 -6.77 11.74
N GLU A 278 -10.40 -6.81 12.10
CA GLU A 278 -11.47 -6.05 11.43
C GLU A 278 -11.24 -4.54 11.50
N ASP A 279 -10.66 -4.08 12.60
CA ASP A 279 -10.30 -2.68 12.83
C ASP A 279 -9.19 -2.16 11.89
N GLY A 280 -8.56 -3.06 11.11
CA GLY A 280 -7.50 -2.72 10.16
C GLY A 280 -6.18 -2.31 10.81
N MET A 281 -6.09 -2.39 12.14
CA MET A 281 -4.92 -1.95 12.91
C MET A 281 -3.98 -3.11 13.22
N SER A 282 -2.70 -2.82 13.22
CA SER A 282 -1.70 -3.74 13.78
C SER A 282 -1.73 -3.65 15.31
N SER A 283 -1.31 -4.71 15.98
CA SER A 283 -1.17 -4.72 17.45
C SER A 283 -0.28 -3.59 18.01
N LYS A 284 0.62 -3.03 17.20
CA LYS A 284 1.40 -1.84 17.57
C LYS A 284 0.56 -0.57 17.51
N GLN A 285 -0.33 -0.43 16.52
CA GLN A 285 -1.25 0.71 16.42
C GLN A 285 -2.27 0.67 17.56
N GLU A 286 -2.91 -0.48 17.79
CA GLU A 286 -3.84 -0.67 18.92
C GLU A 286 -3.18 -0.25 20.24
N LYS A 287 -1.95 -0.72 20.47
CA LYS A 287 -1.22 -0.39 21.67
C LYS A 287 -0.83 1.09 21.77
N ALA A 288 -0.45 1.72 20.66
CA ALA A 288 -0.15 3.16 20.63
C ALA A 288 -1.40 4.00 20.90
N MET A 289 -2.54 3.64 20.32
CA MET A 289 -3.82 4.31 20.57
C MET A 289 -4.25 4.14 22.03
N ALA A 290 -4.21 2.93 22.59
CA ALA A 290 -4.53 2.69 23.98
C ALA A 290 -3.65 3.51 24.96
N LEU A 291 -2.36 3.66 24.66
CA LEU A 291 -1.46 4.49 25.46
C LEU A 291 -1.78 5.98 25.29
N LYS A 292 -2.12 6.43 24.09
CA LYS A 292 -2.54 7.80 23.82
C LYS A 292 -3.84 8.15 24.54
N ASP A 293 -4.83 7.27 24.52
CA ASP A 293 -6.10 7.42 25.25
C ASP A 293 -5.89 7.45 26.77
N ALA A 294 -4.84 6.74 27.26
CA ALA A 294 -4.40 6.79 28.65
C ALA A 294 -3.61 8.05 29.02
N GLY A 295 -3.48 9.02 28.08
CA GLY A 295 -2.84 10.33 28.31
C GLY A 295 -1.36 10.37 27.97
N GLN A 296 -0.78 9.34 27.31
CA GLN A 296 0.60 9.40 26.82
C GLN A 296 0.68 10.22 25.53
N ASP A 297 1.68 11.08 25.45
CA ASP A 297 1.96 11.86 24.24
C ASP A 297 2.65 10.97 23.19
N ILE A 298 1.82 10.32 22.36
CA ILE A 298 2.27 9.52 21.22
C ILE A 298 1.71 10.14 19.94
N GLU A 299 2.60 10.49 19.04
CA GLU A 299 2.26 10.88 17.69
C GLU A 299 2.19 9.66 16.77
N ILE A 300 1.14 9.58 15.96
CA ILE A 300 0.99 8.54 14.92
C ILE A 300 1.03 9.26 13.58
N MET A 301 1.97 8.87 12.72
CA MET A 301 2.19 9.51 11.42
C MET A 301 2.40 8.49 10.31
N SER A 302 2.15 8.89 9.07
CA SER A 302 2.45 8.06 7.90
C SER A 302 3.95 8.03 7.59
N GLU A 303 4.37 7.06 6.77
CA GLU A 303 5.74 7.00 6.27
C GLU A 303 6.08 8.26 5.45
N GLU A 304 5.14 8.78 4.67
CA GLU A 304 5.31 10.00 3.87
C GLU A 304 5.51 11.25 4.76
N GLN A 305 4.71 11.38 5.81
CA GLN A 305 4.89 12.46 6.80
C GLN A 305 6.25 12.36 7.49
N PHE A 306 6.64 11.15 7.89
CA PHE A 306 7.94 10.88 8.49
C PHE A 306 9.09 11.32 7.55
N LEU A 307 9.04 10.94 6.28
CA LEU A 307 10.07 11.30 5.30
C LEU A 307 10.08 12.80 5.00
N SER A 308 8.93 13.44 4.90
CA SER A 308 8.82 14.90 4.73
C SER A 308 9.45 15.65 5.91
N MET A 309 9.25 15.17 7.14
CA MET A 309 9.86 15.76 8.35
C MET A 309 11.37 15.54 8.44
N LEU A 310 11.91 14.54 7.72
CA LEU A 310 13.35 14.36 7.50
C LEU A 310 13.90 15.26 6.37
N GLY A 311 13.08 16.15 5.79
CA GLY A 311 13.49 16.99 4.67
C GLY A 311 13.61 16.26 3.35
N VAL A 312 12.99 15.06 3.25
CA VAL A 312 12.99 14.28 2.02
C VAL A 312 11.83 14.72 1.13
N GLU A 313 12.13 15.42 0.05
CA GLU A 313 11.16 15.65 -1.02
C GLU A 313 11.02 14.36 -1.84
N LEU A 314 9.88 13.70 -1.72
CA LEU A 314 9.62 12.39 -2.34
C LEU A 314 9.82 12.40 -3.86
N GLN A 315 9.45 13.51 -4.53
CA GLN A 315 9.61 13.69 -5.98
C GLN A 315 11.07 13.70 -6.44
N ASP A 316 11.99 14.30 -5.67
CA ASP A 316 13.41 14.35 -6.02
C ASP A 316 14.11 12.98 -5.91
N LYS A 317 13.66 12.12 -4.98
CA LYS A 317 14.24 10.78 -4.79
C LYS A 317 13.83 9.78 -5.85
N GLU A 318 12.60 9.82 -6.32
CA GLU A 318 12.14 8.96 -7.42
C GLU A 318 13.02 9.19 -8.66
N THR A 319 13.28 10.44 -8.99
CA THR A 319 14.11 10.83 -10.14
C THR A 319 15.60 10.50 -9.96
N GLN A 320 16.16 10.66 -8.76
CA GLN A 320 17.61 10.42 -8.52
C GLN A 320 17.95 8.92 -8.41
N LEU A 321 17.09 8.10 -7.80
CA LEU A 321 17.33 6.65 -7.69
C LEU A 321 17.17 5.91 -9.02
N VAL A 322 16.25 6.35 -9.88
CA VAL A 322 16.09 5.83 -11.23
C VAL A 322 17.32 6.22 -12.07
N ARG A 323 17.81 7.46 -12.01
CA ARG A 323 19.00 7.92 -12.74
C ARG A 323 20.29 7.22 -12.30
N ALA A 324 20.48 6.98 -10.99
CA ALA A 324 21.67 6.29 -10.49
C ALA A 324 21.78 4.82 -10.93
N LYS A 325 20.64 4.16 -11.21
CA LYS A 325 20.61 2.77 -11.69
C LYS A 325 20.81 2.65 -13.21
N THR A 326 20.38 3.63 -13.99
CA THR A 326 20.60 3.66 -15.44
C THR A 326 22.06 3.87 -15.81
N ASP A 327 22.84 4.49 -14.92
CA ASP A 327 24.26 4.81 -15.15
C ASP A 327 25.25 3.76 -14.61
N SER A 328 24.79 2.72 -13.88
CA SER A 328 25.72 1.70 -13.35
C SER A 328 25.16 0.28 -13.35
N MET A 329 25.60 -0.51 -14.30
CA MET A 329 25.38 -1.97 -14.37
C MET A 329 26.18 -2.78 -13.34
N SER A 330 26.55 -2.22 -12.20
CA SER A 330 27.09 -2.93 -11.04
C SER A 330 27.24 -1.98 -9.85
N VAL A 331 26.24 -1.83 -9.01
CA VAL A 331 26.42 -1.31 -7.64
C VAL A 331 25.39 -1.95 -6.72
N GLU A 332 25.86 -2.55 -5.62
CA GLU A 332 25.09 -2.87 -4.44
C GLU A 332 24.23 -1.66 -4.04
N ILE A 333 22.98 -1.90 -3.65
CA ILE A 333 22.05 -0.85 -3.24
C ILE A 333 22.56 -0.27 -1.90
N SER A 334 23.50 0.63 -1.96
CA SER A 334 23.67 1.66 -0.96
C SER A 334 22.80 2.83 -1.42
N ILE A 335 21.66 3.06 -0.76
CA ILE A 335 21.06 4.38 -0.77
C ILE A 335 22.21 5.29 -0.33
N ASP A 336 22.58 6.26 -1.17
CA ASP A 336 23.57 7.27 -0.78
C ASP A 336 22.98 8.13 0.35
N ILE A 337 22.98 7.50 1.57
CA ILE A 337 22.63 8.18 2.81
C ILE A 337 23.61 9.35 3.05
N GLU A 338 24.86 9.27 2.56
CA GLU A 338 25.79 10.38 2.63
C GLU A 338 25.38 11.55 1.73
N GLY A 339 24.90 11.31 0.52
CA GLY A 339 24.34 12.35 -0.34
C GLY A 339 23.02 12.90 0.22
N PHE A 340 22.28 12.08 0.92
CA PHE A 340 21.06 12.42 1.63
C PHE A 340 21.34 13.28 2.88
N LEU A 341 22.33 12.90 3.69
CA LEU A 341 22.69 13.65 4.90
C LEU A 341 23.57 14.88 4.63
N ARG A 342 24.22 15.01 3.47
CA ARG A 342 24.94 16.23 3.07
C ARG A 342 24.01 17.37 2.61
N LYS A 343 22.74 17.10 2.38
CA LYS A 343 21.71 18.10 2.04
C LYS A 343 20.84 18.50 3.23
N LEU A 344 21.00 17.82 4.37
CA LEU A 344 20.56 18.25 5.70
C LEU A 344 21.67 19.08 6.34
#